data_8118f490434e8f21ee7199209cb4f746
#
_entry.id   8118f490434e8f21ee7199209cb4f746
#
_cell.length_a   1.000
_cell.length_b   1.000
_cell.length_c   1.000
_cell.angle_alpha   90.00
_cell.angle_beta   90.00
_cell.angle_gamma   90.00
#
_symmetry.space_group_name_H-M   'P 1'
#
loop_
_entity.id
_entity.type
_entity.pdbx_description
1 polymer ?
#
loop_
_entity_poly.entity_id
_entity_poly.type
_entity_poly.pdbx_seq_one_letter_code
_entity_poly.pdbx_strand_id
1 'polypeptide(L)'
;MIVNDIDAEELKKPTLHVDMPVHADVKDLLTVMDEVLSEEGKADGAASMTQEYKEAQAEWLRICQGWKHDYPVVLPKHMNGGTETEANVYAFAYEMSRRLNENQIVVVGNGSANVVCGHANIVKKGQRFISNSGIASMGYGLPASIGACVADHSQDIILITGDGSIQMNLQELETVVSHRMPIKIFIINNGG
;
A
#
# COMPACT_ATOMS: atom_id res chain seq x y z
N MET A 1 5.58 24.67 0.04
CA MET A 1 5.29 23.31 0.55
C MET A 1 5.36 23.33 2.07
N ILE A 2 4.34 22.76 2.75
CA ILE A 2 4.34 22.57 4.20
C ILE A 2 4.81 21.15 4.47
N VAL A 3 5.78 21.00 5.35
CA VAL A 3 6.29 19.66 5.76
C VAL A 3 6.26 19.57 7.27
N ASN A 4 5.64 18.51 7.77
CA ASN A 4 5.64 18.18 9.19
C ASN A 4 6.48 16.94 9.42
N ASP A 5 7.33 17.00 10.43
CA ASP A 5 8.07 15.85 10.91
C ASP A 5 8.36 16.01 12.42
N ILE A 6 8.43 14.89 13.12
CA ILE A 6 8.83 14.86 14.54
C ILE A 6 10.35 15.00 14.69
N ASP A 7 11.12 14.71 13.64
CA ASP A 7 12.56 14.89 13.58
C ASP A 7 12.92 16.22 12.91
N ALA A 8 13.51 17.13 13.67
CA ALA A 8 13.94 18.43 13.18
C ALA A 8 14.99 18.34 12.05
N GLU A 9 15.78 17.27 11.96
CA GLU A 9 16.79 17.11 10.92
C GLU A 9 16.15 16.72 9.58
N GLU A 10 15.01 16.01 9.59
CA GLU A 10 14.24 15.72 8.37
C GLU A 10 13.78 17.02 7.67
N LEU A 11 13.39 18.03 8.46
CA LEU A 11 12.93 19.32 7.95
C LEU A 11 14.05 20.18 7.33
N LYS A 12 15.31 19.83 7.58
CA LYS A 12 16.50 20.54 7.07
C LYS A 12 17.13 19.89 5.87
N LYS A 13 16.61 18.76 5.38
CA LYS A 13 17.18 18.04 4.25
C LYS A 13 17.21 18.91 2.99
N PRO A 14 18.36 18.99 2.29
CA PRO A 14 18.51 19.84 1.10
C PRO A 14 17.78 19.30 -0.15
N THR A 15 17.17 18.12 -0.05
CA THR A 15 16.47 17.45 -1.15
C THR A 15 15.13 18.08 -1.50
N LEU A 16 14.56 18.87 -0.58
CA LEU A 16 13.27 19.52 -0.76
C LEU A 16 13.32 20.97 -0.29
N HIS A 17 12.66 21.86 -1.02
CA HIS A 17 12.45 23.22 -0.56
C HIS A 17 11.19 23.24 0.33
N VAL A 18 11.38 23.51 1.61
CA VAL A 18 10.30 23.57 2.60
C VAL A 18 10.00 25.05 2.88
N ASP A 19 8.79 25.51 2.49
CA ASP A 19 8.35 26.89 2.74
C ASP A 19 7.92 27.08 4.20
N MET A 20 7.28 26.08 4.77
CA MET A 20 6.79 26.09 6.15
C MET A 20 7.11 24.77 6.86
N PRO A 21 8.21 24.70 7.64
CA PRO A 21 8.52 23.53 8.45
C PRO A 21 7.66 23.51 9.71
N VAL A 22 7.04 22.38 10.01
CA VAL A 22 6.27 22.15 11.24
C VAL A 22 6.94 21.02 12.02
N HIS A 23 7.68 21.37 13.06
CA HIS A 23 8.33 20.41 13.94
C HIS A 23 7.37 19.99 15.07
N ALA A 24 6.58 18.97 14.83
CA ALA A 24 5.59 18.47 15.78
C ALA A 24 5.23 17.01 15.46
N ASP A 25 4.64 16.31 16.42
CA ASP A 25 3.96 15.05 16.15
C ASP A 25 2.80 15.31 15.16
N VAL A 26 2.64 14.42 14.19
CA VAL A 26 1.58 14.55 13.18
C VAL A 26 0.18 14.55 13.79
N LYS A 27 -0.02 13.85 14.90
CA LYS A 27 -1.28 13.84 15.62
C LYS A 27 -1.63 15.23 16.14
N ASP A 28 -0.64 15.95 16.72
CA ASP A 28 -0.85 17.31 17.24
C ASP A 28 -1.17 18.27 16.10
N LEU A 29 -0.44 18.17 14.98
CA LEU A 29 -0.73 18.97 13.79
C LEU A 29 -2.16 18.72 13.29
N LEU A 30 -2.56 17.46 13.12
CA LEU A 30 -3.89 17.12 12.62
C LEU A 30 -4.99 17.56 13.59
N THR A 31 -4.77 17.46 14.90
CA THR A 31 -5.72 17.95 15.90
C THR A 31 -5.95 19.45 15.79
N VAL A 32 -4.86 20.23 15.74
CA VAL A 32 -4.95 21.69 15.58
C VAL A 32 -5.58 22.08 14.25
N MET A 33 -5.23 21.38 13.17
CA MET A 33 -5.85 21.63 11.85
C MET A 33 -7.37 21.38 11.88
N ASP A 34 -7.79 20.29 12.52
CA ASP A 34 -9.22 19.96 12.63
C ASP A 34 -9.98 21.01 13.45
N GLU A 35 -9.38 21.47 14.56
CA GLU A 35 -9.94 22.55 15.38
C GLU A 35 -10.10 23.85 14.58
N VAL A 36 -9.02 24.30 13.91
CA VAL A 36 -9.02 25.54 13.11
C VAL A 36 -10.05 25.47 11.97
N LEU A 37 -10.05 24.38 11.21
CA LEU A 37 -10.98 24.18 10.10
C LEU A 37 -12.44 24.07 10.60
N SER A 38 -12.65 23.49 11.77
CA SER A 38 -13.98 23.40 12.39
C SER A 38 -14.48 24.75 12.90
N GLU A 39 -13.60 25.59 13.43
CA GLU A 39 -13.93 26.95 13.86
C GLU A 39 -14.20 27.86 12.66
N GLU A 40 -13.36 27.81 11.63
CA GLU A 40 -13.58 28.53 10.37
C GLU A 40 -14.85 28.07 9.65
N GLY A 41 -15.17 26.77 9.69
CA GLY A 41 -16.42 26.22 9.18
C GLY A 41 -17.67 26.73 9.92
N LYS A 42 -17.54 27.05 11.22
CA LYS A 42 -18.60 27.68 12.03
C LYS A 42 -18.71 29.20 11.78
N ALA A 43 -17.61 29.83 11.39
CA ALA A 43 -17.50 31.26 11.16
C ALA A 43 -17.66 31.67 9.68
N ASP A 44 -18.53 31.02 8.91
CA ASP A 44 -18.69 31.20 7.45
C ASP A 44 -17.51 30.71 6.58
N GLY A 45 -16.53 29.99 7.13
CA GLY A 45 -15.36 29.53 6.39
C GLY A 45 -15.68 28.57 5.25
N ALA A 46 -16.59 27.63 5.45
CA ALA A 46 -17.06 26.74 4.37
C ALA A 46 -17.96 27.46 3.36
N ALA A 47 -18.62 28.57 3.76
CA ALA A 47 -19.39 29.42 2.87
C ALA A 47 -18.51 30.39 2.06
N SER A 48 -17.26 30.59 2.47
CA SER A 48 -16.34 31.54 1.85
C SER A 48 -15.51 30.93 0.69
N MET A 49 -15.66 29.64 0.37
CA MET A 49 -15.08 29.12 -0.86
C MET A 49 -15.75 29.79 -2.05
N THR A 50 -14.98 30.61 -2.75
CA THR A 50 -15.47 31.30 -3.94
C THR A 50 -15.98 30.30 -4.97
N GLN A 51 -16.94 30.71 -5.79
CA GLN A 51 -17.44 29.88 -6.87
C GLN A 51 -16.29 29.43 -7.80
N GLU A 52 -15.35 30.32 -8.07
CA GLU A 52 -14.13 30.04 -8.83
C GLU A 52 -13.29 28.91 -8.23
N TYR A 53 -13.13 28.87 -6.90
CA TYR A 53 -12.40 27.81 -6.22
C TYR A 53 -13.11 26.45 -6.36
N LYS A 54 -14.43 26.42 -6.21
CA LYS A 54 -15.24 25.21 -6.38
C LYS A 54 -15.15 24.66 -7.82
N GLU A 55 -15.17 25.55 -8.80
CA GLU A 55 -15.01 25.19 -10.20
C GLU A 55 -13.61 24.63 -10.49
N ALA A 56 -12.57 25.26 -9.96
CA ALA A 56 -11.19 24.78 -10.07
C ALA A 56 -11.01 23.40 -9.42
N GLN A 57 -11.60 23.17 -8.26
CA GLN A 57 -11.58 21.84 -7.62
C GLN A 57 -12.31 20.78 -8.46
N ALA A 58 -13.49 21.11 -8.99
CA ALA A 58 -14.25 20.19 -9.83
C ALA A 58 -13.49 19.85 -11.11
N GLU A 59 -12.88 20.84 -11.75
CA GLU A 59 -12.05 20.62 -12.96
C GLU A 59 -10.81 19.78 -12.64
N TRP A 60 -10.12 20.04 -11.52
CA TRP A 60 -8.99 19.22 -11.10
C TRP A 60 -9.39 17.76 -10.85
N LEU A 61 -10.51 17.55 -10.16
CA LEU A 61 -11.06 16.21 -9.95
C LEU A 61 -11.39 15.51 -11.27
N ARG A 62 -11.97 16.23 -12.23
CA ARG A 62 -12.27 15.71 -13.57
C ARG A 62 -11.00 15.28 -14.30
N ILE A 63 -9.93 16.09 -14.22
CA ILE A 63 -8.63 15.77 -14.83
C ILE A 63 -8.04 14.50 -14.17
N CYS A 64 -8.04 14.41 -12.85
CA CYS A 64 -7.53 13.23 -12.13
C CYS A 64 -8.32 11.96 -12.48
N GLN A 65 -9.64 12.07 -12.59
CA GLN A 65 -10.50 10.95 -13.02
C GLN A 65 -10.23 10.54 -14.48
N GLY A 66 -9.99 11.52 -15.34
CA GLY A 66 -9.57 11.28 -16.72
C GLY A 66 -8.26 10.48 -16.77
N TRP A 67 -7.25 10.90 -16.06
CA TRP A 67 -5.97 10.16 -16.00
C TRP A 67 -6.14 8.74 -15.45
N LYS A 68 -6.95 8.57 -14.41
CA LYS A 68 -7.24 7.23 -13.87
C LYS A 68 -7.92 6.32 -14.89
N HIS A 69 -8.74 6.88 -15.76
CA HIS A 69 -9.40 6.15 -16.87
C HIS A 69 -8.40 5.84 -18.00
N ASP A 70 -7.61 6.84 -18.40
CA ASP A 70 -6.74 6.75 -19.59
C ASP A 70 -5.47 5.92 -19.33
N TYR A 71 -5.02 5.90 -18.05
CA TYR A 71 -3.80 5.20 -17.60
C TYR A 71 -4.09 4.18 -16.50
N PRO A 72 -4.94 3.17 -16.72
CA PRO A 72 -5.21 2.16 -15.71
C PRO A 72 -3.96 1.32 -15.43
N VAL A 73 -3.72 0.98 -14.17
CA VAL A 73 -2.57 0.16 -13.76
C VAL A 73 -2.62 -1.22 -14.41
N VAL A 74 -3.82 -1.81 -14.50
CA VAL A 74 -4.04 -3.11 -15.12
C VAL A 74 -4.78 -2.92 -16.44
N LEU A 75 -4.05 -3.16 -17.52
CA LEU A 75 -4.58 -3.02 -18.87
C LEU A 75 -5.35 -4.28 -19.33
N PRO A 76 -6.31 -4.16 -20.27
CA PRO A 76 -6.98 -5.33 -20.83
C PRO A 76 -6.01 -6.37 -21.40
N LYS A 77 -4.91 -5.94 -22.00
CA LYS A 77 -3.86 -6.83 -22.51
C LYS A 77 -3.19 -7.67 -21.42
N HIS A 78 -3.12 -7.19 -20.17
CA HIS A 78 -2.59 -7.95 -19.05
C HIS A 78 -3.51 -9.11 -18.65
N MET A 79 -4.83 -8.93 -18.83
CA MET A 79 -5.83 -9.95 -18.51
C MET A 79 -5.89 -11.07 -19.55
N ASN A 80 -5.53 -10.75 -20.79
CA ASN A 80 -5.66 -11.65 -21.94
C ASN A 80 -4.29 -12.14 -22.48
N GLY A 81 -3.20 -11.64 -21.92
CA GLY A 81 -1.85 -11.78 -22.46
C GLY A 81 -1.03 -12.93 -21.91
N GLY A 82 -1.62 -13.82 -21.11
CA GLY A 82 -0.93 -15.02 -20.62
C GLY A 82 -0.86 -16.09 -21.72
N THR A 83 0.29 -16.76 -21.83
CA THR A 83 0.37 -18.08 -22.48
C THR A 83 -0.13 -19.14 -21.51
N GLU A 84 -0.32 -20.38 -21.96
CA GLU A 84 -0.69 -21.49 -21.06
C GLU A 84 0.31 -21.70 -19.92
N THR A 85 1.53 -21.17 -20.06
CA THR A 85 2.64 -21.33 -19.12
C THR A 85 3.01 -20.07 -18.34
N GLU A 86 2.52 -18.89 -18.75
CA GLU A 86 2.91 -17.62 -18.15
C GLU A 86 1.69 -16.79 -17.76
N ALA A 87 1.68 -16.31 -16.51
CA ALA A 87 0.65 -15.40 -16.00
C ALA A 87 1.22 -13.98 -15.86
N ASN A 88 0.43 -12.98 -16.23
CA ASN A 88 0.80 -11.59 -15.98
C ASN A 88 0.63 -11.25 -14.50
N VAL A 89 1.68 -10.76 -13.85
CA VAL A 89 1.70 -10.50 -12.40
C VAL A 89 0.73 -9.38 -12.00
N TYR A 90 0.53 -8.36 -12.85
CA TYR A 90 -0.46 -7.29 -12.59
C TYR A 90 -1.89 -7.84 -12.62
N ALA A 91 -2.21 -8.69 -13.61
CA ALA A 91 -3.50 -9.37 -13.69
C ALA A 91 -3.73 -10.27 -12.46
N PHE A 92 -2.70 -11.03 -12.06
CA PHE A 92 -2.75 -11.87 -10.87
C PHE A 92 -3.04 -11.05 -9.61
N ALA A 93 -2.26 -10.00 -9.34
CA ALA A 93 -2.42 -9.16 -8.14
C ALA A 93 -3.81 -8.51 -8.07
N TYR A 94 -4.28 -7.99 -9.19
CA TYR A 94 -5.60 -7.38 -9.31
C TYR A 94 -6.73 -8.38 -9.04
N GLU A 95 -6.73 -9.51 -9.77
CA GLU A 95 -7.77 -10.52 -9.63
C GLU A 95 -7.77 -11.23 -8.27
N MET A 96 -6.60 -11.46 -7.70
CA MET A 96 -6.48 -11.99 -6.35
C MET A 96 -7.08 -11.01 -5.34
N SER A 97 -6.67 -9.75 -5.37
CA SER A 97 -7.14 -8.75 -4.41
C SER A 97 -8.65 -8.54 -4.44
N ARG A 98 -9.28 -8.64 -5.62
CA ARG A 98 -10.74 -8.59 -5.75
C ARG A 98 -11.45 -9.74 -5.05
N ARG A 99 -10.81 -10.89 -4.92
CA ARG A 99 -11.36 -12.10 -4.30
C ARG A 99 -11.08 -12.23 -2.82
N LEU A 100 -10.11 -11.47 -2.29
CA LEU A 100 -9.82 -11.46 -0.86
C LEU A 100 -10.97 -10.88 -0.06
N ASN A 101 -11.14 -11.35 1.16
CA ASN A 101 -12.16 -10.86 2.10
C ASN A 101 -11.74 -9.51 2.71
N GLU A 102 -12.69 -8.80 3.29
CA GLU A 102 -12.42 -7.73 4.25
C GLU A 102 -11.62 -8.28 5.43
N ASN A 103 -10.85 -7.42 6.09
CA ASN A 103 -9.96 -7.74 7.22
C ASN A 103 -8.81 -8.71 6.90
N GLN A 104 -8.65 -9.17 5.67
CA GLN A 104 -7.59 -10.10 5.25
C GLN A 104 -6.20 -9.49 5.49
N ILE A 105 -5.27 -10.30 5.99
CA ILE A 105 -3.87 -9.92 6.10
C ILE A 105 -3.12 -10.42 4.87
N VAL A 106 -2.47 -9.50 4.18
CA VAL A 106 -1.61 -9.77 3.00
C VAL A 106 -0.20 -9.34 3.34
N VAL A 107 0.73 -10.27 3.23
CA VAL A 107 2.16 -10.03 3.40
C VAL A 107 2.82 -10.13 2.04
N VAL A 108 3.64 -9.15 1.69
CA VAL A 108 4.40 -9.18 0.43
C VAL A 108 5.89 -9.19 0.70
N GLY A 109 6.60 -9.97 -0.10
CA GLY A 109 8.05 -10.00 -0.12
C GLY A 109 8.64 -8.71 -0.70
N ASN A 110 9.73 -8.83 -1.43
CA ASN A 110 10.39 -7.73 -2.14
C ASN A 110 10.23 -7.86 -3.66
N GLY A 111 10.89 -6.97 -4.40
CA GLY A 111 10.92 -6.99 -5.87
C GLY A 111 9.52 -6.90 -6.49
N SER A 112 9.26 -7.72 -7.51
CA SER A 112 7.99 -7.71 -8.25
C SER A 112 6.79 -7.95 -7.34
N ALA A 113 6.90 -8.79 -6.32
CA ALA A 113 5.82 -9.04 -5.35
C ALA A 113 5.39 -7.75 -4.64
N ASN A 114 6.36 -6.96 -4.16
CA ASN A 114 6.06 -5.69 -3.48
C ASN A 114 5.56 -4.61 -4.44
N VAL A 115 6.31 -4.39 -5.52
CA VAL A 115 6.03 -3.29 -6.46
C VAL A 115 4.69 -3.49 -7.17
N VAL A 116 4.47 -4.68 -7.75
CA VAL A 116 3.24 -4.93 -8.52
C VAL A 116 2.02 -5.01 -7.61
N CYS A 117 2.13 -5.66 -6.44
CA CYS A 117 1.03 -5.69 -5.51
C CYS A 117 0.74 -4.30 -4.93
N GLY A 118 1.76 -3.49 -4.65
CA GLY A 118 1.57 -2.09 -4.22
C GLY A 118 0.81 -1.24 -5.24
N HIS A 119 0.99 -1.52 -6.54
CA HIS A 119 0.30 -0.79 -7.62
C HIS A 119 -1.10 -1.33 -7.94
N ALA A 120 -1.25 -2.67 -8.02
CA ALA A 120 -2.43 -3.30 -8.60
C ALA A 120 -3.43 -3.82 -7.56
N ASN A 121 -3.05 -3.88 -6.28
CA ASN A 121 -3.90 -4.43 -5.24
C ASN A 121 -5.05 -3.48 -4.89
N ILE A 122 -6.27 -4.03 -4.78
CA ILE A 122 -7.43 -3.31 -4.26
C ILE A 122 -7.54 -3.63 -2.78
N VAL A 123 -7.29 -2.63 -1.94
CA VAL A 123 -7.39 -2.77 -0.48
C VAL A 123 -8.84 -2.59 -0.05
N LYS A 124 -9.36 -3.53 0.72
CA LYS A 124 -10.72 -3.50 1.29
C LYS A 124 -10.68 -3.10 2.76
N LYS A 125 -11.86 -2.81 3.31
CA LYS A 125 -12.01 -2.41 4.71
C LYS A 125 -11.34 -3.40 5.66
N GLY A 126 -10.56 -2.87 6.60
CA GLY A 126 -9.89 -3.64 7.65
C GLY A 126 -8.72 -4.51 7.19
N GLN A 127 -8.44 -4.60 5.89
CA GLN A 127 -7.28 -5.34 5.40
C GLN A 127 -5.98 -4.71 5.86
N ARG A 128 -4.99 -5.57 6.13
CA ARG A 128 -3.63 -5.15 6.42
C ARG A 128 -2.72 -5.61 5.29
N PHE A 129 -2.02 -4.64 4.71
CA PHE A 129 -1.00 -4.90 3.69
C PHE A 129 0.37 -4.65 4.31
N ILE A 130 1.12 -5.74 4.53
CA ILE A 130 2.39 -5.73 5.26
C ILE A 130 3.53 -5.89 4.26
N SER A 131 4.42 -4.92 4.22
CA SER A 131 5.61 -4.92 3.37
C SER A 131 6.81 -4.33 4.08
N ASN A 132 8.01 -4.66 3.62
CA ASN A 132 9.26 -4.06 4.06
C ASN A 132 9.83 -3.18 2.93
N SER A 133 9.07 -2.18 2.49
CA SER A 133 9.43 -1.36 1.34
C SER A 133 10.64 -0.46 1.56
N GLY A 134 10.93 -0.07 2.81
CA GLY A 134 12.04 0.83 3.13
C GLY A 134 13.43 0.19 2.95
N ILE A 135 13.57 -1.11 3.26
CA ILE A 135 14.83 -1.87 3.15
C ILE A 135 14.73 -2.92 2.04
N ALA A 136 13.53 -3.41 1.77
CA ALA A 136 13.22 -4.41 0.75
C ALA A 136 14.04 -5.70 0.86
N SER A 137 14.22 -6.20 2.09
CA SER A 137 15.01 -7.41 2.35
C SER A 137 14.43 -8.64 1.67
N MET A 138 15.27 -9.38 0.94
CA MET A 138 14.93 -10.74 0.51
C MET A 138 14.77 -11.65 1.73
N GLY A 139 13.83 -12.59 1.64
CA GLY A 139 13.53 -13.52 2.74
C GLY A 139 12.57 -12.98 3.81
N TYR A 140 12.19 -11.69 3.77
CA TYR A 140 11.28 -11.08 4.74
C TYR A 140 9.89 -11.72 4.77
N GLY A 141 9.34 -12.07 3.60
CA GLY A 141 7.92 -12.41 3.45
C GLY A 141 7.47 -13.60 4.29
N LEU A 142 8.21 -14.71 4.28
CA LEU A 142 7.81 -15.93 5.00
C LEU A 142 7.85 -15.76 6.52
N PRO A 143 8.94 -15.28 7.13
CA PRO A 143 8.95 -14.98 8.58
C PRO A 143 7.92 -13.95 9.01
N ALA A 144 7.69 -12.91 8.22
CA ALA A 144 6.66 -11.92 8.51
C ALA A 144 5.24 -12.51 8.48
N SER A 145 4.98 -13.46 7.56
CA SER A 145 3.70 -14.17 7.51
C SER A 145 3.49 -15.08 8.71
N ILE A 146 4.54 -15.72 9.20
CA ILE A 146 4.52 -16.49 10.46
C ILE A 146 4.19 -15.56 11.63
N GLY A 147 4.86 -14.41 11.72
CA GLY A 147 4.58 -13.42 12.75
C GLY A 147 3.15 -12.89 12.69
N ALA A 148 2.64 -12.60 11.50
CA ALA A 148 1.24 -12.18 11.30
C ALA A 148 0.25 -13.26 11.73
N CYS A 149 0.53 -14.53 11.41
CA CYS A 149 -0.28 -15.66 11.81
C CYS A 149 -0.28 -15.86 13.33
N VAL A 150 0.86 -15.67 14.01
CA VAL A 150 0.94 -15.73 15.48
C VAL A 150 0.17 -14.59 16.14
N ALA A 151 0.18 -13.41 15.52
CA ALA A 151 -0.55 -12.25 16.04
C ALA A 151 -2.08 -12.34 15.85
N ASP A 152 -2.52 -13.00 14.77
CA ASP A 152 -3.93 -13.20 14.45
C ASP A 152 -4.15 -14.60 13.84
N HIS A 153 -4.63 -15.51 14.66
CA HIS A 153 -4.96 -16.89 14.26
C HIS A 153 -6.38 -17.05 13.68
N SER A 154 -7.14 -15.97 13.58
CA SER A 154 -8.57 -16.05 13.21
C SER A 154 -8.80 -16.24 11.71
N GLN A 155 -7.77 -16.06 10.89
CA GLN A 155 -7.88 -16.07 9.44
C GLN A 155 -6.62 -16.61 8.74
N ASP A 156 -6.78 -16.96 7.47
CA ASP A 156 -5.66 -17.31 6.61
C ASP A 156 -4.79 -16.07 6.34
N ILE A 157 -3.48 -16.25 6.36
CA ILE A 157 -2.52 -15.22 5.92
C ILE A 157 -2.18 -15.45 4.45
N ILE A 158 -2.20 -14.40 3.65
CA ILE A 158 -1.78 -14.45 2.25
C ILE A 158 -0.35 -13.94 2.16
N LEU A 159 0.54 -14.80 1.68
CA LEU A 159 1.92 -14.41 1.35
C LEU A 159 2.11 -14.37 -0.16
N ILE A 160 2.65 -13.26 -0.66
CA ILE A 160 3.11 -13.13 -2.05
C ILE A 160 4.61 -12.83 -2.01
N THR A 161 5.41 -13.67 -2.63
CA THR A 161 6.87 -13.58 -2.58
C THR A 161 7.48 -13.97 -3.92
N GLY A 162 8.72 -13.54 -4.18
CA GLY A 162 9.49 -13.99 -5.34
C GLY A 162 10.16 -15.34 -5.08
N ASP A 163 10.47 -16.03 -6.16
CA ASP A 163 11.18 -17.33 -6.17
C ASP A 163 12.55 -17.26 -5.49
N GLY A 164 13.35 -16.23 -5.79
CA GLY A 164 14.63 -16.02 -5.12
C GLY A 164 14.48 -15.60 -3.66
N SER A 165 13.47 -14.78 -3.34
CA SER A 165 13.25 -14.28 -1.98
C SER A 165 12.87 -15.39 -1.00
N ILE A 166 12.00 -16.32 -1.40
CA ILE A 166 11.56 -17.41 -0.51
C ILE A 166 12.71 -18.36 -0.15
N GLN A 167 13.70 -18.51 -1.05
CA GLN A 167 14.83 -19.38 -0.82
C GLN A 167 15.72 -18.97 0.36
N MET A 168 15.70 -17.68 0.73
CA MET A 168 16.50 -17.17 1.83
C MET A 168 16.10 -17.75 3.20
N ASN A 169 14.86 -18.20 3.34
CA ASN A 169 14.30 -18.72 4.59
C ASN A 169 13.43 -19.96 4.37
N LEU A 170 13.80 -20.85 3.43
CA LEU A 170 13.04 -22.08 3.13
C LEU A 170 12.82 -22.96 4.36
N GLN A 171 13.77 -22.98 5.31
CA GLN A 171 13.66 -23.74 6.54
C GLN A 171 12.44 -23.36 7.38
N GLU A 172 11.93 -22.14 7.25
CA GLU A 172 10.74 -21.68 7.97
C GLU A 172 9.44 -22.33 7.47
N LEU A 173 9.46 -23.01 6.33
CA LEU A 173 8.33 -23.86 5.92
C LEU A 173 8.08 -24.99 6.92
N GLU A 174 9.11 -25.51 7.58
CA GLU A 174 8.97 -26.48 8.67
C GLU A 174 8.18 -25.86 9.85
N THR A 175 8.45 -24.62 10.20
CA THR A 175 7.69 -23.88 11.23
C THR A 175 6.20 -23.79 10.85
N VAL A 176 5.91 -23.47 9.58
CA VAL A 176 4.53 -23.38 9.08
C VAL A 176 3.81 -24.73 9.18
N VAL A 177 4.47 -25.80 8.75
CA VAL A 177 3.88 -27.14 8.75
C VAL A 177 3.71 -27.69 10.15
N SER A 178 4.76 -27.63 10.98
CA SER A 178 4.76 -28.16 12.36
C SER A 178 3.70 -27.48 13.23
N HIS A 179 3.48 -26.19 13.03
CA HIS A 179 2.46 -25.42 13.75
C HIS A 179 1.11 -25.33 13.04
N ARG A 180 0.94 -25.98 11.88
CA ARG A 180 -0.29 -25.99 11.07
C ARG A 180 -0.81 -24.58 10.80
N MET A 181 0.09 -23.66 10.46
CA MET A 181 -0.27 -22.26 10.23
C MET A 181 -1.04 -22.10 8.92
N PRO A 182 -2.20 -21.42 8.92
CA PRO A 182 -3.02 -21.22 7.73
C PRO A 182 -2.43 -20.11 6.83
N ILE A 183 -1.26 -20.34 6.27
CA ILE A 183 -0.57 -19.42 5.36
C ILE A 183 -0.70 -19.91 3.92
N LYS A 184 -1.29 -19.11 3.04
CA LYS A 184 -1.36 -19.37 1.60
C LYS A 184 -0.24 -18.63 0.90
N ILE A 185 0.67 -19.36 0.30
CA ILE A 185 1.89 -18.84 -0.31
C ILE A 185 1.76 -18.81 -1.82
N PHE A 186 1.87 -17.61 -2.42
CA PHE A 186 1.95 -17.40 -3.85
C PHE A 186 3.37 -16.99 -4.22
N ILE A 187 4.00 -17.76 -5.10
CA ILE A 187 5.36 -17.51 -5.55
C ILE A 187 5.32 -16.94 -6.96
N ILE A 188 5.84 -15.71 -7.11
CA ILE A 188 6.08 -15.09 -8.40
C ILE A 188 7.41 -15.63 -8.90
N ASN A 189 7.33 -16.57 -9.82
CA ASN A 189 8.50 -17.17 -10.45
C ASN A 189 8.77 -16.44 -11.77
N ASN A 190 9.83 -15.66 -11.80
CA ASN A 190 10.29 -14.93 -12.97
C ASN A 190 11.67 -15.41 -13.47
N GLY A 191 12.18 -16.49 -12.91
CA GLY A 191 13.47 -17.09 -13.27
C GLY A 191 14.67 -16.52 -12.52
N GLY A 192 14.44 -15.82 -11.39
CA GLY A 192 15.51 -15.31 -10.51
C GLY A 192 15.69 -13.81 -10.54
#